data_83e3e9166bd5a4de0e6daf575a2c5898
#
_entry.id   83e3e9166bd5a4de0e6daf575a2c5898
#
_cell.length_a   1.000
_cell.length_b   1.000
_cell.length_c   1.000
_cell.angle_alpha   90.00
_cell.angle_beta   90.00
_cell.angle_gamma   90.00
#
_symmetry.space_group_name_H-M   'P 1'
#
loop_
_entity.id
_entity.type
_entity.pdbx_description
1 polymer ?
#
loop_
_entity_poly.entity_id
_entity_poly.type
_entity_poly.pdbx_seq_one_letter_code
_entity_poly.pdbx_strand_id
1 'polypeptide(L)'
;CIRDSIQSESGNQPDIIWVHHEKPGSIGVDDVREQVIGDMQIKPYSSRYKIYIIDEAEKLTQQAQNALLKTIEEPPAYGIIILLTTNADTFLQTILSRCVRLDFRPLRDTLVTQYLQEKYDLTDYECRFATAFAQGKIGRAVTIATSKEFAQLKEEVMHVIRYAKEMTTAEIMAEVKNIANYKLTIDDYLDLMAMWYRDVLVFKSTKDSNALIFKDEMSLLAEQAKNCSYEGLEDILKSIDKVKLRLKANVNFDLVIELLIMAIKEAM
;
A
#
# COMPACT_ATOMS: atom_id res chain seq x y z
N CYS A 1 -12.12 -27.61 6.84
CA CYS A 1 -12.75 -27.89 8.16
C CYS A 1 -12.67 -26.60 9.01
N ILE A 2 -13.68 -26.32 9.85
CA ILE A 2 -13.73 -25.11 10.73
C ILE A 2 -12.45 -25.01 11.58
N ARG A 3 -11.94 -26.13 12.08
CA ARG A 3 -10.71 -26.17 12.87
C ARG A 3 -9.48 -25.72 12.07
N ASP A 4 -9.37 -26.12 10.82
CA ASP A 4 -8.25 -25.74 9.95
C ASP A 4 -8.32 -24.26 9.60
N SER A 5 -9.52 -23.69 9.40
CA SER A 5 -9.73 -22.27 9.18
C SER A 5 -9.31 -21.43 10.40
N ILE A 6 -9.69 -21.83 11.62
CA ILE A 6 -9.30 -21.14 12.85
C ILE A 6 -7.78 -21.21 13.07
N GLN A 7 -7.15 -22.36 12.79
CA GLN A 7 -5.68 -22.49 12.89
C GLN A 7 -4.97 -21.67 11.83
N SER A 8 -5.53 -21.56 10.62
CA SER A 8 -4.98 -20.71 9.56
C SER A 8 -5.06 -19.23 9.92
N GLU A 9 -6.19 -18.77 10.46
CA GLU A 9 -6.37 -17.38 10.93
C GLU A 9 -5.43 -17.02 12.09
N SER A 10 -5.10 -17.98 12.96
CA SER A 10 -4.16 -17.78 14.08
C SER A 10 -2.68 -17.87 13.67
N GLY A 11 -2.37 -18.17 12.39
CA GLY A 11 -1.00 -18.38 11.92
C GLY A 11 -0.31 -19.66 12.43
N ASN A 12 -1.06 -20.54 13.13
CA ASN A 12 -0.49 -21.73 13.78
C ASN A 12 -0.71 -23.03 12.97
N GLN A 13 -0.97 -22.94 11.66
CA GLN A 13 -1.15 -24.10 10.81
C GLN A 13 0.20 -24.55 10.20
N PRO A 14 0.77 -25.68 10.64
CA PRO A 14 2.10 -26.10 10.20
C PRO A 14 2.16 -26.51 8.73
N ASP A 15 1.02 -26.81 8.11
CA ASP A 15 0.91 -27.18 6.70
C ASP A 15 0.65 -25.99 5.76
N ILE A 16 0.65 -24.75 6.31
CA ILE A 16 0.62 -23.51 5.52
C ILE A 16 1.94 -22.77 5.77
N ILE A 17 2.77 -22.73 4.75
CA ILE A 17 4.12 -22.17 4.83
C ILE A 17 4.15 -20.87 4.03
N TRP A 18 4.42 -19.75 4.72
CA TRP A 18 4.78 -18.49 4.10
C TRP A 18 6.28 -18.49 3.84
N VAL A 19 6.64 -18.32 2.58
CA VAL A 19 8.05 -18.29 2.19
C VAL A 19 8.65 -16.96 2.60
N HIS A 20 9.66 -17.01 3.46
CA HIS A 20 10.38 -15.84 3.93
C HIS A 20 11.67 -15.66 3.12
N HIS A 21 12.09 -14.42 2.93
CA HIS A 21 13.35 -14.08 2.27
C HIS A 21 14.12 -13.06 3.11
N GLU A 22 15.45 -13.23 3.20
CA GLU A 22 16.32 -12.33 3.96
C GLU A 22 16.56 -11.00 3.25
N LYS A 23 16.55 -11.01 1.91
CA LYS A 23 16.82 -9.81 1.10
C LYS A 23 15.52 -9.09 0.74
N PRO A 24 15.32 -7.84 1.17
CA PRO A 24 14.06 -7.12 0.93
C PRO A 24 13.65 -6.99 -0.55
N GLY A 25 14.62 -7.01 -1.47
CA GLY A 25 14.39 -6.75 -2.89
C GLY A 25 14.35 -7.98 -3.79
N SER A 26 14.67 -9.19 -3.31
CA SER A 26 14.70 -10.39 -4.15
C SER A 26 14.52 -11.67 -3.37
N ILE A 27 13.84 -12.65 -3.98
CA ILE A 27 13.69 -14.01 -3.48
C ILE A 27 14.66 -14.89 -4.26
N GLY A 28 15.65 -15.43 -3.54
CA GLY A 28 16.73 -16.21 -4.12
C GLY A 28 16.36 -17.66 -4.42
N VAL A 29 17.27 -18.34 -5.11
CA VAL A 29 17.11 -19.77 -5.42
C VAL A 29 17.19 -20.63 -4.17
N ASP A 30 18.00 -20.21 -3.17
CA ASP A 30 18.19 -20.96 -1.94
C ASP A 30 16.97 -20.87 -1.03
N ASP A 31 16.31 -19.69 -0.94
CA ASP A 31 15.03 -19.52 -0.24
C ASP A 31 13.98 -20.50 -0.75
N VAL A 32 13.88 -20.64 -2.07
CA VAL A 32 12.91 -21.53 -2.73
C VAL A 32 13.28 -23.01 -2.55
N ARG A 33 14.57 -23.36 -2.67
CA ARG A 33 15.03 -24.74 -2.52
C ARG A 33 14.82 -25.27 -1.11
N GLU A 34 15.11 -24.46 -0.12
CA GLU A 34 14.99 -24.87 1.28
C GLU A 34 13.53 -24.92 1.72
N GLN A 35 12.80 -23.83 1.55
CA GLN A 35 11.47 -23.67 2.13
C GLN A 35 10.34 -24.30 1.29
N VAL A 36 10.54 -24.50 -0.01
CA VAL A 36 9.51 -25.05 -0.89
C VAL A 36 9.90 -26.44 -1.40
N ILE A 37 11.01 -26.55 -2.14
CA ILE A 37 11.34 -27.79 -2.86
C ILE A 37 11.73 -28.90 -1.90
N GLY A 38 12.59 -28.60 -0.91
CA GLY A 38 13.05 -29.57 0.10
C GLY A 38 11.91 -30.00 1.02
N ASP A 39 11.16 -29.03 1.52
CA ASP A 39 10.07 -29.26 2.46
C ASP A 39 8.86 -29.95 1.80
N MET A 40 8.66 -29.77 0.49
CA MET A 40 7.57 -30.43 -0.26
C MET A 40 7.72 -31.96 -0.36
N GLN A 41 8.91 -32.51 -0.10
CA GLN A 41 9.11 -33.96 -0.01
C GLN A 41 8.49 -34.57 1.28
N ILE A 42 8.20 -33.73 2.26
CA ILE A 42 7.61 -34.15 3.53
C ILE A 42 6.09 -34.02 3.44
N LYS A 43 5.38 -35.10 3.76
CA LYS A 43 3.89 -35.09 3.78
C LYS A 43 3.31 -34.08 4.77
N PRO A 44 2.11 -33.58 4.55
CA PRO A 44 1.42 -32.73 5.51
C PRO A 44 1.31 -33.37 6.89
N TYR A 45 1.43 -32.56 7.92
CA TYR A 45 1.38 -33.03 9.32
C TYR A 45 -0.06 -33.27 9.79
N SER A 46 -0.97 -32.34 9.54
CA SER A 46 -2.34 -32.39 10.05
C SER A 46 -3.42 -32.20 9.00
N SER A 47 -3.09 -31.60 7.86
CA SER A 47 -4.05 -31.25 6.81
C SER A 47 -3.99 -32.22 5.64
N ARG A 48 -5.00 -32.15 4.76
CA ARG A 48 -5.01 -32.88 3.49
C ARG A 48 -3.98 -32.35 2.49
N TYR A 49 -3.72 -31.04 2.56
CA TYR A 49 -2.85 -30.33 1.64
C TYR A 49 -1.76 -29.59 2.41
N LYS A 50 -0.61 -29.45 1.78
CA LYS A 50 0.51 -28.59 2.21
C LYS A 50 0.59 -27.41 1.27
N ILE A 51 0.44 -26.20 1.81
CA ILE A 51 0.27 -24.97 1.03
C ILE A 51 1.48 -24.06 1.23
N TYR A 52 2.10 -23.68 0.13
CA TYR A 52 3.21 -22.73 0.12
C TYR A 52 2.74 -21.42 -0.47
N ILE A 53 2.90 -20.33 0.26
CA ILE A 53 2.51 -18.99 -0.17
C ILE A 53 3.78 -18.17 -0.35
N ILE A 54 4.04 -17.73 -1.57
CA ILE A 54 5.13 -16.83 -1.92
C ILE A 54 4.52 -15.47 -2.19
N ASP A 55 4.67 -14.58 -1.21
CA ASP A 55 4.23 -13.20 -1.34
C ASP A 55 5.26 -12.38 -2.13
N GLU A 56 4.81 -11.30 -2.78
CA GLU A 56 5.63 -10.48 -3.68
C GLU A 56 6.44 -11.34 -4.67
N ALA A 57 5.81 -12.35 -5.24
CA ALA A 57 6.47 -13.35 -6.08
C ALA A 57 7.10 -12.77 -7.36
N GLU A 58 6.80 -11.53 -7.73
CA GLU A 58 7.54 -10.75 -8.73
C GLU A 58 9.00 -10.51 -8.36
N LYS A 59 9.37 -10.65 -7.09
CA LYS A 59 10.76 -10.56 -6.61
C LYS A 59 11.56 -11.85 -6.80
N LEU A 60 10.93 -12.95 -7.24
CA LEU A 60 11.63 -14.20 -7.56
C LEU A 60 12.68 -13.97 -8.66
N THR A 61 13.93 -14.27 -8.36
CA THR A 61 14.99 -14.24 -9.36
C THR A 61 14.71 -15.27 -10.46
N GLN A 62 15.22 -15.05 -11.65
CA GLN A 62 15.06 -15.99 -12.77
C GLN A 62 15.56 -17.40 -12.41
N GLN A 63 16.61 -17.49 -11.59
CA GLN A 63 17.15 -18.76 -11.10
C GLN A 63 16.18 -19.45 -10.13
N ALA A 64 15.53 -18.68 -9.23
CA ALA A 64 14.51 -19.19 -8.32
C ALA A 64 13.28 -19.70 -9.07
N GLN A 65 12.83 -18.95 -10.07
CA GLN A 65 11.72 -19.35 -10.95
C GLN A 65 12.03 -20.66 -11.68
N ASN A 66 13.24 -20.78 -12.25
CA ASN A 66 13.68 -22.02 -12.92
C ASN A 66 13.76 -23.21 -11.96
N ALA A 67 14.18 -23.00 -10.71
CA ALA A 67 14.23 -24.07 -9.71
C ALA A 67 12.84 -24.62 -9.37
N LEU A 68 11.80 -23.75 -9.38
CA LEU A 68 10.42 -24.14 -9.09
C LEU A 68 9.78 -24.98 -10.23
N LEU A 69 10.27 -24.88 -11.47
CA LEU A 69 9.60 -25.47 -12.64
C LEU A 69 9.30 -26.95 -12.46
N LYS A 70 10.29 -27.74 -12.01
CA LYS A 70 10.09 -29.20 -11.84
C LYS A 70 8.99 -29.49 -10.79
N THR A 71 8.96 -28.71 -9.72
CA THR A 71 7.98 -28.89 -8.63
C THR A 71 6.57 -28.44 -9.06
N ILE A 72 6.47 -27.43 -9.93
CA ILE A 72 5.20 -26.97 -10.49
C ILE A 72 4.70 -27.94 -11.57
N GLU A 73 5.59 -28.59 -12.33
CA GLU A 73 5.22 -29.57 -13.34
C GLU A 73 4.69 -30.88 -12.76
N GLU A 74 5.34 -31.39 -11.74
CA GLU A 74 5.01 -32.67 -11.10
C GLU A 74 4.88 -32.50 -9.57
N PRO A 75 3.89 -31.73 -9.11
CA PRO A 75 3.68 -31.54 -7.68
C PRO A 75 3.16 -32.83 -7.02
N PRO A 76 3.55 -33.13 -5.78
CA PRO A 76 2.90 -34.18 -5.01
C PRO A 76 1.39 -33.89 -4.92
N ALA A 77 0.56 -34.92 -4.86
CA ALA A 77 -0.91 -34.78 -4.84
C ALA A 77 -1.46 -33.94 -3.67
N TYR A 78 -0.64 -33.69 -2.66
CA TYR A 78 -0.96 -32.85 -1.50
C TYR A 78 -0.35 -31.45 -1.56
N GLY A 79 0.53 -31.16 -2.54
CA GLY A 79 1.25 -29.89 -2.63
C GLY A 79 0.45 -28.83 -3.40
N ILE A 80 0.34 -27.63 -2.82
CA ILE A 80 -0.25 -26.45 -3.46
C ILE A 80 0.75 -25.30 -3.35
N ILE A 81 1.06 -24.65 -4.47
CA ILE A 81 1.90 -23.46 -4.50
C ILE A 81 1.03 -22.28 -4.92
N ILE A 82 1.04 -21.21 -4.12
CA ILE A 82 0.34 -19.95 -4.39
C ILE A 82 1.38 -18.86 -4.57
N LEU A 83 1.42 -18.25 -5.75
CA LEU A 83 2.27 -17.10 -6.07
C LEU A 83 1.40 -15.85 -6.02
N LEU A 84 1.63 -14.96 -5.05
CA LEU A 84 0.95 -13.68 -4.95
C LEU A 84 1.81 -12.61 -5.65
N THR A 85 1.22 -11.86 -6.57
CA THR A 85 1.95 -10.84 -7.32
C THR A 85 1.05 -9.69 -7.74
N THR A 86 1.63 -8.52 -7.87
CA THR A 86 1.00 -7.34 -8.49
C THR A 86 1.33 -7.24 -9.97
N ASN A 87 2.34 -7.97 -10.45
CA ASN A 87 2.78 -7.96 -11.84
C ASN A 87 3.13 -9.37 -12.34
N ALA A 88 2.20 -10.00 -13.03
CA ALA A 88 2.40 -11.35 -13.58
C ALA A 88 3.40 -11.41 -14.76
N ASP A 89 3.70 -10.26 -15.40
CA ASP A 89 4.60 -10.23 -16.57
C ASP A 89 6.09 -10.45 -16.21
N THR A 90 6.40 -10.43 -14.91
CA THR A 90 7.74 -10.76 -14.39
C THR A 90 8.04 -12.26 -14.40
N PHE A 91 7.01 -13.08 -14.50
CA PHE A 91 7.19 -14.54 -14.52
C PHE A 91 7.58 -15.06 -15.89
N LEU A 92 8.39 -16.12 -15.86
CA LEU A 92 8.69 -16.91 -17.05
C LEU A 92 7.40 -17.49 -17.65
N GLN A 93 7.30 -17.51 -18.96
CA GLN A 93 6.16 -18.12 -19.68
C GLN A 93 5.95 -19.60 -19.32
N THR A 94 7.03 -20.28 -18.95
CA THR A 94 7.01 -21.65 -18.47
C THR A 94 6.29 -21.83 -17.13
N ILE A 95 6.34 -20.83 -16.23
CA ILE A 95 5.56 -20.80 -14.98
C ILE A 95 4.11 -20.46 -15.30
N LEU A 96 3.88 -19.37 -16.05
CA LEU A 96 2.53 -18.93 -16.39
C LEU A 96 1.69 -20.00 -17.08
N SER A 97 2.31 -20.81 -17.94
CA SER A 97 1.60 -21.90 -18.65
C SER A 97 1.19 -23.07 -17.76
N ARG A 98 1.73 -23.17 -16.54
CA ARG A 98 1.46 -24.26 -15.57
C ARG A 98 0.67 -23.82 -14.35
N CYS A 99 0.47 -22.51 -14.20
CA CYS A 99 -0.31 -21.95 -13.11
C CYS A 99 -1.71 -21.55 -13.56
N VAL A 100 -2.67 -21.69 -12.69
CA VAL A 100 -4.01 -21.11 -12.87
C VAL A 100 -3.96 -19.68 -12.37
N ARG A 101 -4.17 -18.72 -13.26
CA ARG A 101 -4.20 -17.30 -12.92
C ARG A 101 -5.56 -16.91 -12.37
N LEU A 102 -5.58 -16.29 -11.19
CA LEU A 102 -6.74 -15.71 -10.55
C LEU A 102 -6.53 -14.20 -10.40
N ASP A 103 -7.30 -13.41 -11.14
CA ASP A 103 -7.20 -11.95 -11.08
C ASP A 103 -8.15 -11.38 -10.03
N PHE A 104 -7.59 -10.74 -9.03
CA PHE A 104 -8.35 -10.01 -8.01
C PHE A 104 -8.49 -8.54 -8.41
N ARG A 105 -9.72 -8.09 -8.56
CA ARG A 105 -10.03 -6.69 -8.88
C ARG A 105 -10.36 -5.90 -7.62
N PRO A 106 -10.06 -4.59 -7.59
CA PRO A 106 -10.53 -3.73 -6.52
C PRO A 106 -12.04 -3.84 -6.32
N LEU A 107 -12.48 -3.86 -5.09
CA LEU A 107 -13.90 -3.86 -4.74
C LEU A 107 -14.52 -2.49 -5.04
N ARG A 108 -15.84 -2.47 -5.29
CA ARG A 108 -16.59 -1.21 -5.40
C ARG A 108 -16.64 -0.52 -4.04
N ASP A 109 -16.55 0.80 -4.04
CA ASP A 109 -16.56 1.62 -2.83
C ASP A 109 -17.78 1.34 -1.95
N THR A 110 -18.95 1.10 -2.55
CA THR A 110 -20.18 0.76 -1.83
C THR A 110 -20.03 -0.51 -0.99
N LEU A 111 -19.34 -1.54 -1.50
CA LEU A 111 -19.12 -2.80 -0.78
C LEU A 111 -18.11 -2.62 0.35
N VAL A 112 -17.04 -1.83 0.13
CA VAL A 112 -16.04 -1.55 1.15
C VAL A 112 -16.67 -0.74 2.29
N THR A 113 -17.43 0.32 1.96
CA THR A 113 -18.12 1.15 2.96
C THR A 113 -19.12 0.33 3.76
N GLN A 114 -19.94 -0.49 3.11
CA GLN A 114 -20.90 -1.36 3.79
C GLN A 114 -20.18 -2.32 4.75
N TYR A 115 -19.11 -2.96 4.30
CA TYR A 115 -18.35 -3.88 5.16
C TYR A 115 -17.78 -3.18 6.40
N LEU A 116 -17.23 -1.97 6.25
CA LEU A 116 -16.71 -1.19 7.37
C LEU A 116 -17.83 -0.83 8.37
N GLN A 117 -18.98 -0.37 7.88
CA GLN A 117 -20.13 -0.02 8.71
C GLN A 117 -20.71 -1.23 9.46
N GLU A 118 -20.75 -2.42 8.85
CA GLU A 118 -21.28 -3.64 9.46
C GLU A 118 -20.33 -4.27 10.50
N LYS A 119 -19.03 -4.11 10.32
CA LYS A 119 -18.02 -4.82 11.13
C LYS A 119 -17.35 -3.99 12.19
N TYR A 120 -17.35 -2.67 12.04
CA TYR A 120 -16.62 -1.74 12.91
C TYR A 120 -17.54 -0.60 13.34
N ASP A 121 -17.38 -0.14 14.58
CA ASP A 121 -18.11 1.00 15.13
C ASP A 121 -17.43 2.31 14.67
N LEU A 122 -17.68 2.68 13.42
CA LEU A 122 -17.07 3.81 12.73
C LEU A 122 -18.14 4.79 12.27
N THR A 123 -17.80 6.07 12.25
CA THR A 123 -18.66 7.11 11.69
C THR A 123 -18.75 6.99 10.16
N ASP A 124 -19.81 7.53 9.59
CA ASP A 124 -19.98 7.61 8.14
C ASP A 124 -18.81 8.30 7.42
N TYR A 125 -18.20 9.27 8.08
CA TYR A 125 -17.03 9.98 7.57
C TYR A 125 -15.81 9.06 7.50
N GLU A 126 -15.49 8.39 8.62
CA GLU A 126 -14.35 7.45 8.70
C GLU A 126 -14.47 6.32 7.69
N CYS A 127 -15.66 5.75 7.52
CA CYS A 127 -15.91 4.72 6.51
C CYS A 127 -15.67 5.24 5.10
N ARG A 128 -16.18 6.42 4.75
CA ARG A 128 -15.98 7.02 3.43
C ARG A 128 -14.54 7.41 3.16
N PHE A 129 -13.88 8.00 4.15
CA PHE A 129 -12.47 8.36 4.06
C PHE A 129 -11.60 7.12 3.83
N ALA A 130 -11.76 6.08 4.67
CA ALA A 130 -11.02 4.84 4.55
C ALA A 130 -11.27 4.13 3.21
N THR A 131 -12.53 4.13 2.74
CA THR A 131 -12.91 3.56 1.44
C THR A 131 -12.21 4.29 0.29
N ALA A 132 -12.26 5.60 0.27
CA ALA A 132 -11.67 6.42 -0.79
C ALA A 132 -10.14 6.26 -0.83
N PHE A 133 -9.48 6.24 0.32
CA PHE A 133 -8.04 6.07 0.41
C PHE A 133 -7.58 4.65 0.06
N ALA A 134 -8.37 3.63 0.41
CA ALA A 134 -8.04 2.23 0.15
C ALA A 134 -8.18 1.79 -1.31
N GLN A 135 -8.88 2.58 -2.14
CA GLN A 135 -9.06 2.30 -3.57
C GLN A 135 -9.53 0.86 -3.85
N GLY A 136 -10.55 0.40 -3.11
CA GLY A 136 -11.15 -0.93 -3.26
C GLY A 136 -10.37 -2.08 -2.62
N LYS A 137 -9.28 -1.81 -1.89
CA LYS A 137 -8.50 -2.82 -1.13
C LYS A 137 -9.06 -2.92 0.29
N ILE A 138 -9.91 -3.91 0.56
CA ILE A 138 -10.64 -4.01 1.83
C ILE A 138 -9.72 -4.12 3.06
N GLY A 139 -8.63 -4.89 2.98
CA GLY A 139 -7.65 -5.00 4.08
C GLY A 139 -7.02 -3.63 4.40
N ARG A 140 -6.64 -2.85 3.36
CA ARG A 140 -6.12 -1.50 3.55
C ARG A 140 -7.18 -0.56 4.15
N ALA A 141 -8.45 -0.68 3.73
CA ALA A 141 -9.55 0.10 4.30
C ALA A 141 -9.72 -0.15 5.80
N VAL A 142 -9.65 -1.41 6.24
CA VAL A 142 -9.68 -1.78 7.65
C VAL A 142 -8.49 -1.18 8.41
N THR A 143 -7.27 -1.32 7.90
CA THR A 143 -6.07 -0.75 8.53
C THR A 143 -6.20 0.77 8.69
N ILE A 144 -6.62 1.48 7.65
CA ILE A 144 -6.82 2.94 7.67
C ILE A 144 -7.85 3.34 8.73
N ALA A 145 -8.95 2.60 8.81
CA ALA A 145 -10.07 2.91 9.70
C ALA A 145 -9.78 2.59 11.18
N THR A 146 -8.88 1.64 11.47
CA THR A 146 -8.68 1.12 12.83
C THR A 146 -7.28 1.39 13.41
N SER A 147 -6.29 1.73 12.58
CA SER A 147 -4.91 1.96 13.02
C SER A 147 -4.73 3.34 13.64
N LYS A 148 -4.19 3.38 14.84
CA LYS A 148 -3.80 4.62 15.52
C LYS A 148 -2.61 5.27 14.82
N GLU A 149 -1.71 4.48 14.29
CA GLU A 149 -0.53 4.92 13.54
C GLU A 149 -0.95 5.68 12.28
N PHE A 150 -1.99 5.19 11.58
CA PHE A 150 -2.51 5.89 10.41
C PHE A 150 -3.22 7.20 10.80
N ALA A 151 -3.94 7.22 11.92
CA ALA A 151 -4.56 8.45 12.43
C ALA A 151 -3.50 9.50 12.77
N GLN A 152 -2.38 9.12 13.41
CA GLN A 152 -1.25 10.00 13.69
C GLN A 152 -0.61 10.52 12.39
N LEU A 153 -0.37 9.64 11.42
CA LEU A 153 0.16 10.02 10.12
C LEU A 153 -0.74 11.04 9.41
N LYS A 154 -2.07 10.87 9.48
CA LYS A 154 -3.03 11.83 8.93
C LYS A 154 -2.89 13.21 9.60
N GLU A 155 -2.78 13.27 10.92
CA GLU A 155 -2.62 14.53 11.67
C GLU A 155 -1.31 15.24 11.29
N GLU A 156 -0.20 14.52 11.13
CA GLU A 156 1.08 15.09 10.68
C GLU A 156 0.99 15.66 9.26
N VAL A 157 0.36 14.93 8.35
CA VAL A 157 0.10 15.46 7.00
C VAL A 157 -0.72 16.73 7.04
N MET A 158 -1.79 16.75 7.86
CA MET A 158 -2.64 17.92 8.01
C MET A 158 -1.91 19.09 8.67
N HIS A 159 -0.96 18.83 9.57
CA HIS A 159 -0.09 19.85 10.14
C HIS A 159 0.72 20.55 9.05
N VAL A 160 1.42 19.80 8.20
CA VAL A 160 2.19 20.39 7.10
C VAL A 160 1.29 21.16 6.13
N ILE A 161 0.13 20.61 5.78
CA ILE A 161 -0.82 21.26 4.88
C ILE A 161 -1.33 22.62 5.44
N ARG A 162 -1.55 22.70 6.75
CA ARG A 162 -2.03 23.94 7.40
C ARG A 162 -0.95 25.02 7.48
N TYR A 163 0.30 24.63 7.75
CA TYR A 163 1.33 25.58 8.14
C TYR A 163 2.44 25.78 7.12
N ALA A 164 2.53 24.97 6.06
CA ALA A 164 3.62 25.03 5.06
C ALA A 164 3.87 26.44 4.51
N LYS A 165 2.82 27.22 4.29
CA LYS A 165 2.91 28.60 3.79
C LYS A 165 3.70 29.52 4.72
N GLU A 166 3.50 29.37 6.02
CA GLU A 166 4.05 30.27 7.06
C GLU A 166 5.40 29.78 7.59
N MET A 167 5.78 28.51 7.34
CA MET A 167 7.01 27.90 7.85
C MET A 167 8.25 28.67 7.41
N THR A 168 9.12 28.96 8.34
CA THR A 168 10.49 29.43 8.07
C THR A 168 11.35 28.28 7.57
N THR A 169 12.51 28.59 6.99
CA THR A 169 13.47 27.56 6.56
C THR A 169 13.90 26.63 7.71
N ALA A 170 14.06 27.16 8.90
CA ALA A 170 14.42 26.38 10.09
C ALA A 170 13.28 25.40 10.49
N GLU A 171 12.03 25.85 10.41
CA GLU A 171 10.85 24.99 10.67
C GLU A 171 10.68 23.92 9.60
N ILE A 172 10.93 24.25 8.33
CA ILE A 172 10.95 23.24 7.25
C ILE A 172 11.98 22.16 7.53
N MET A 173 13.20 22.53 7.94
CA MET A 173 14.23 21.55 8.30
C MET A 173 13.84 20.68 9.50
N ALA A 174 13.15 21.24 10.49
CA ALA A 174 12.64 20.49 11.62
C ALA A 174 11.53 19.52 11.18
N GLU A 175 10.63 19.97 10.31
CA GLU A 175 9.54 19.17 9.79
C GLU A 175 10.03 18.00 8.92
N VAL A 176 11.05 18.20 8.09
CA VAL A 176 11.71 17.11 7.35
C VAL A 176 12.19 15.99 8.28
N LYS A 177 12.74 16.34 9.47
CA LYS A 177 13.15 15.35 10.46
C LYS A 177 11.96 14.62 11.09
N ASN A 178 10.84 15.31 11.31
CA ASN A 178 9.60 14.69 11.80
C ASN A 178 9.05 13.70 10.76
N ILE A 179 8.99 14.10 9.50
CA ILE A 179 8.54 13.25 8.39
C ILE A 179 9.46 12.03 8.20
N ALA A 180 10.73 12.12 8.56
CA ALA A 180 11.66 11.00 8.50
C ALA A 180 11.26 9.81 9.42
N ASN A 181 10.43 10.04 10.45
CA ASN A 181 9.85 8.96 11.27
C ASN A 181 8.86 8.10 10.48
N TYR A 182 8.31 8.63 9.39
CA TYR A 182 7.35 7.96 8.51
C TYR A 182 7.96 7.36 7.25
N LYS A 183 9.28 7.13 7.21
CA LYS A 183 9.97 6.58 6.01
C LYS A 183 9.36 5.27 5.51
N LEU A 184 8.90 4.40 6.41
CA LEU A 184 8.27 3.13 6.04
C LEU A 184 6.85 3.29 5.47
N THR A 185 6.18 4.37 5.81
CA THR A 185 4.81 4.71 5.39
C THR A 185 4.77 5.97 4.55
N ILE A 186 5.92 6.33 3.95
CA ILE A 186 6.04 7.58 3.19
C ILE A 186 5.11 7.63 1.98
N ASP A 187 4.83 6.50 1.36
CA ASP A 187 3.87 6.44 0.25
C ASP A 187 2.46 6.83 0.72
N ASP A 188 2.02 6.38 1.90
CA ASP A 188 0.73 6.76 2.49
C ASP A 188 0.70 8.25 2.86
N TYR A 189 1.82 8.79 3.37
CA TYR A 189 1.98 10.21 3.66
C TYR A 189 1.77 11.07 2.40
N LEU A 190 2.46 10.70 1.32
CA LEU A 190 2.39 11.40 0.03
C LEU A 190 1.02 11.20 -0.67
N ASP A 191 0.40 10.03 -0.52
CA ASP A 191 -0.95 9.77 -1.02
C ASP A 191 -1.98 10.66 -0.32
N LEU A 192 -1.89 10.85 1.01
CA LEU A 192 -2.76 11.78 1.76
C LEU A 192 -2.61 13.22 1.29
N MET A 193 -1.37 13.69 1.09
CA MET A 193 -1.12 15.02 0.54
C MET A 193 -1.73 15.18 -0.87
N ALA A 194 -1.53 14.20 -1.73
CA ALA A 194 -2.08 14.22 -3.08
C ALA A 194 -3.62 14.24 -3.08
N MET A 195 -4.25 13.45 -2.20
CA MET A 195 -5.71 13.47 -2.04
C MET A 195 -6.23 14.82 -1.55
N TRP A 196 -5.53 15.47 -0.62
CA TRP A 196 -5.89 16.81 -0.16
C TRP A 196 -5.88 17.82 -1.32
N TYR A 197 -4.75 17.93 -2.03
CA TYR A 197 -4.63 18.91 -3.12
C TYR A 197 -5.55 18.58 -4.31
N ARG A 198 -5.87 17.29 -4.52
CA ARG A 198 -6.94 16.90 -5.45
C ARG A 198 -8.29 17.46 -5.00
N ASP A 199 -8.63 17.36 -3.71
CA ASP A 199 -9.89 17.89 -3.20
C ASP A 199 -9.93 19.43 -3.29
N VAL A 200 -8.81 20.12 -3.02
CA VAL A 200 -8.69 21.57 -3.25
C VAL A 200 -8.96 21.92 -4.72
N LEU A 201 -8.37 21.16 -5.65
CA LEU A 201 -8.57 21.37 -7.11
C LEU A 201 -10.02 21.11 -7.53
N VAL A 202 -10.61 20.01 -7.05
CA VAL A 202 -12.02 19.64 -7.34
C VAL A 202 -12.95 20.73 -6.81
N PHE A 203 -12.78 21.17 -5.56
CA PHE A 203 -13.61 22.23 -4.99
C PHE A 203 -13.42 23.56 -5.69
N LYS A 204 -12.19 23.90 -6.08
CA LYS A 204 -11.90 25.12 -6.84
C LYS A 204 -12.67 25.15 -8.17
N SER A 205 -12.75 24.01 -8.86
CA SER A 205 -13.38 23.90 -10.18
C SER A 205 -14.89 23.73 -10.13
N THR A 206 -15.41 22.92 -9.19
CA THR A 206 -16.83 22.52 -9.18
C THR A 206 -17.67 23.23 -8.13
N LYS A 207 -17.07 23.69 -7.05
CA LYS A 207 -17.74 24.17 -5.82
C LYS A 207 -18.67 23.13 -5.18
N ASP A 208 -18.58 21.86 -5.59
CA ASP A 208 -19.38 20.77 -5.06
C ASP A 208 -18.65 20.08 -3.90
N SER A 209 -19.21 20.22 -2.70
CA SER A 209 -18.69 19.56 -1.50
C SER A 209 -18.97 18.05 -1.44
N ASN A 210 -19.89 17.53 -2.29
CA ASN A 210 -20.24 16.11 -2.25
C ASN A 210 -19.12 15.22 -2.82
N ALA A 211 -18.34 15.75 -3.77
CA ALA A 211 -17.23 15.04 -4.40
C ALA A 211 -15.95 15.00 -3.56
N LEU A 212 -15.94 15.65 -2.39
CA LEU A 212 -14.75 15.78 -1.54
C LEU A 212 -14.64 14.63 -0.54
N ILE A 213 -13.40 14.29 -0.23
CA ILE A 213 -13.03 13.29 0.77
C ILE A 213 -12.86 13.96 2.15
N PHE A 214 -12.17 15.10 2.22
CA PHE A 214 -11.90 15.84 3.45
C PHE A 214 -13.01 16.84 3.79
N LYS A 215 -14.25 16.33 3.99
CA LYS A 215 -15.42 17.19 4.28
C LYS A 215 -15.40 17.85 5.65
N ASP A 216 -14.68 17.30 6.59
CA ASP A 216 -14.49 17.83 7.94
C ASP A 216 -13.58 19.07 7.97
N GLU A 217 -12.73 19.25 6.96
CA GLU A 217 -11.78 20.36 6.84
C GLU A 217 -12.21 21.42 5.78
N MET A 218 -13.51 21.59 5.58
CA MET A 218 -14.05 22.47 4.52
C MET A 218 -13.56 23.92 4.59
N SER A 219 -13.33 24.47 5.78
CA SER A 219 -12.87 25.86 5.95
C SER A 219 -11.49 26.06 5.36
N LEU A 220 -10.55 25.18 5.71
CA LEU A 220 -9.17 25.20 5.21
C LEU A 220 -9.13 24.92 3.71
N LEU A 221 -9.91 23.93 3.26
CA LEU A 221 -10.00 23.55 1.85
C LEU A 221 -10.51 24.71 0.99
N ALA A 222 -11.57 25.42 1.44
CA ALA A 222 -12.13 26.56 0.73
C ALA A 222 -11.16 27.75 0.69
N GLU A 223 -10.41 27.98 1.77
CA GLU A 223 -9.37 29.00 1.86
C GLU A 223 -8.25 28.72 0.86
N GLN A 224 -7.70 27.50 0.86
CA GLN A 224 -6.65 27.11 -0.07
C GLN A 224 -7.13 27.13 -1.53
N ALA A 225 -8.36 26.69 -1.79
CA ALA A 225 -8.94 26.76 -3.14
C ALA A 225 -9.08 28.21 -3.65
N LYS A 226 -9.23 29.19 -2.75
CA LYS A 226 -9.25 30.62 -3.12
C LYS A 226 -7.83 31.15 -3.37
N ASN A 227 -6.87 30.78 -2.54
CA ASN A 227 -5.52 31.35 -2.53
C ASN A 227 -4.60 30.72 -3.59
N CYS A 228 -4.68 29.40 -3.81
CA CYS A 228 -3.83 28.71 -4.80
C CYS A 228 -4.35 28.91 -6.23
N SER A 229 -3.45 29.11 -7.18
CA SER A 229 -3.78 29.08 -8.61
C SER A 229 -3.99 27.65 -9.11
N TYR A 230 -4.58 27.47 -10.31
CA TYR A 230 -4.66 26.14 -10.94
C TYR A 230 -3.27 25.59 -11.29
N GLU A 231 -2.36 26.44 -11.76
CA GLU A 231 -0.97 26.08 -12.04
C GLU A 231 -0.25 25.66 -10.78
N GLY A 232 -0.39 26.41 -9.67
CA GLY A 232 0.23 26.08 -8.40
C GLY A 232 -0.25 24.71 -7.85
N LEU A 233 -1.55 24.40 -7.94
CA LEU A 233 -2.08 23.10 -7.53
C LEU A 233 -1.57 21.96 -8.43
N GLU A 234 -1.45 22.19 -9.73
CA GLU A 234 -0.85 21.22 -10.67
C GLU A 234 0.62 20.98 -10.35
N ASP A 235 1.38 22.05 -10.05
CA ASP A 235 2.79 21.95 -9.69
C ASP A 235 3.02 21.21 -8.36
N ILE A 236 2.15 21.41 -7.37
CA ILE A 236 2.18 20.62 -6.12
C ILE A 236 1.96 19.13 -6.43
N LEU A 237 0.91 18.77 -7.17
CA LEU A 237 0.61 17.38 -7.51
C LEU A 237 1.75 16.73 -8.30
N LYS A 238 2.30 17.42 -9.30
CA LYS A 238 3.48 16.96 -10.05
C LYS A 238 4.72 16.81 -9.15
N SER A 239 4.88 17.68 -8.15
CA SER A 239 6.00 17.60 -7.21
C SER A 239 5.86 16.37 -6.31
N ILE A 240 4.66 16.05 -5.83
CA ILE A 240 4.39 14.82 -5.07
C ILE A 240 4.76 13.57 -5.90
N ASP A 241 4.34 13.51 -7.17
CA ASP A 241 4.68 12.40 -8.05
C ASP A 241 6.20 12.28 -8.30
N LYS A 242 6.88 13.41 -8.51
CA LYS A 242 8.35 13.45 -8.64
C LYS A 242 9.03 12.94 -7.37
N VAL A 243 8.52 13.29 -6.18
CA VAL A 243 9.04 12.80 -4.89
C VAL A 243 8.94 11.29 -4.83
N LYS A 244 7.78 10.69 -5.13
CA LYS A 244 7.59 9.24 -5.16
C LYS A 244 8.60 8.55 -6.08
N LEU A 245 8.81 9.09 -7.27
CA LEU A 245 9.78 8.54 -8.23
C LEU A 245 11.22 8.64 -7.71
N ARG A 246 11.60 9.78 -7.12
CA ARG A 246 12.95 10.00 -6.58
C ARG A 246 13.25 9.10 -5.38
N LEU A 247 12.28 8.91 -4.48
CA LEU A 247 12.43 8.00 -3.34
C LEU A 247 12.61 6.55 -3.79
N LYS A 248 11.86 6.10 -4.81
CA LYS A 248 12.07 4.78 -5.43
C LYS A 248 13.44 4.63 -6.09
N ALA A 249 14.03 5.73 -6.57
CA ALA A 249 15.38 5.78 -7.11
C ALA A 249 16.47 5.98 -6.04
N ASN A 250 16.15 5.84 -4.74
CA ASN A 250 17.04 6.01 -3.59
C ASN A 250 17.74 7.38 -3.54
N VAL A 251 17.09 8.45 -4.00
CA VAL A 251 17.57 9.81 -3.82
C VAL A 251 17.48 10.20 -2.34
N ASN A 252 18.33 11.11 -1.87
CA ASN A 252 18.37 11.57 -0.49
C ASN A 252 16.98 12.02 -0.03
N PHE A 253 16.47 11.37 1.03
CA PHE A 253 15.14 11.57 1.57
C PHE A 253 14.89 13.01 2.01
N ASP A 254 15.81 13.55 2.83
CA ASP A 254 15.63 14.86 3.46
C ASP A 254 15.55 15.96 2.40
N LEU A 255 16.44 15.90 1.40
CA LEU A 255 16.44 16.84 0.29
C LEU A 255 15.15 16.79 -0.54
N VAL A 256 14.64 15.59 -0.80
CA VAL A 256 13.43 15.42 -1.64
C VAL A 256 12.19 15.92 -0.92
N ILE A 257 12.07 15.69 0.40
CA ILE A 257 10.96 16.19 1.21
C ILE A 257 11.06 17.71 1.42
N GLU A 258 12.24 18.24 1.66
CA GLU A 258 12.46 19.70 1.76
C GLU A 258 11.99 20.42 0.49
N LEU A 259 12.37 19.92 -0.69
CA LEU A 259 11.93 20.47 -1.96
C LEU A 259 10.40 20.39 -2.16
N LEU A 260 9.76 19.35 -1.64
CA LEU A 260 8.29 19.25 -1.68
C LEU A 260 7.64 20.33 -0.83
N ILE A 261 8.06 20.50 0.43
CA ILE A 261 7.49 21.51 1.31
C ILE A 261 7.72 22.92 0.74
N MET A 262 8.91 23.18 0.15
CA MET A 262 9.18 24.44 -0.52
C MET A 262 8.25 24.68 -1.72
N ALA A 263 8.03 23.67 -2.55
CA ALA A 263 7.11 23.77 -3.70
C ALA A 263 5.67 24.05 -3.25
N ILE A 264 5.23 23.42 -2.15
CA ILE A 264 3.91 23.70 -1.55
C ILE A 264 3.84 25.15 -1.07
N LYS A 265 4.86 25.63 -0.36
CA LYS A 265 4.92 26.99 0.16
C LYS A 265 4.87 28.04 -0.96
N GLU A 266 5.58 27.81 -2.06
CA GLU A 266 5.65 28.74 -3.20
C GLU A 266 4.33 28.80 -3.99
N ALA A 267 3.59 27.69 -4.01
CA ALA A 267 2.32 27.58 -4.74
C ALA A 267 1.09 28.13 -4.00
N MET A 268 1.23 28.38 -2.68
CA MET A 268 0.18 28.88 -1.78
C MET A 268 0.27 30.40 -1.56
#